data_32aea1d57d6ba09267041cdc5cfd776b
#
_entry.id   32aea1d57d6ba09267041cdc5cfd776b
#
_cell.length_a   1.000
_cell.length_b   1.000
_cell.length_c   1.000
_cell.angle_alpha   90.00
_cell.angle_beta   90.00
_cell.angle_gamma   90.00
#
_symmetry.space_group_name_H-M   'P 1'
#
loop_
_entity.id
_entity.type
_entity.pdbx_description
1 polymer ?
#
loop_
_entity_poly.entity_id
_entity_poly.type
_entity_poly.pdbx_seq_one_letter_code
_entity_poly.pdbx_strand_id
1 'polypeptide(L)'
;GNVKGDYSGMILSTGVSGAATPSPGADTGKGESKNYVYMQGTSMACPHVSGVVALGISYAKKIGKKFTRDEMTSLLLSSVNDLDSFNPGGTRDYVKNNLDGTKENVQIDMNRYKGQMGTGAVDAWKFLMAIEGTPSVMAAVGEKMQIDLSKYCNPSLEYQVSIDDASKASLGLASDPVIRNGFLEVECSKIGAGKILISSSVGKDPEKEDGIGSMSYSREISIVSRPYVAKNGGWL
;
A
#
# COMPACT_ATOMS: atom_id res chain seq x y z
N GLY A 1 22.69 8.24 6.95
CA GLY A 1 22.98 9.58 6.47
C GLY A 1 23.22 9.56 4.99
N ASN A 2 22.48 10.38 4.24
CA ASN A 2 22.63 10.40 2.79
C ASN A 2 24.02 10.89 2.39
N VAL A 3 24.58 10.25 1.38
CA VAL A 3 25.77 10.76 0.69
C VAL A 3 25.40 12.13 0.10
N LYS A 4 26.31 13.09 0.13
CA LYS A 4 26.05 14.44 -0.39
C LYS A 4 25.59 14.36 -1.84
N GLY A 5 24.33 14.75 -2.10
CA GLY A 5 23.69 14.67 -3.41
C GLY A 5 22.76 13.46 -3.62
N ASP A 6 22.64 12.55 -2.66
CA ASP A 6 21.64 11.46 -2.70
C ASP A 6 20.37 11.89 -1.95
N TYR A 7 19.31 12.12 -2.68
CA TYR A 7 17.99 12.53 -2.18
C TYR A 7 16.98 11.37 -2.10
N SER A 8 17.42 10.14 -2.33
CA SER A 8 16.56 8.97 -2.48
C SER A 8 15.68 8.64 -1.27
N GLY A 9 15.98 9.16 -0.10
CA GLY A 9 15.16 8.96 1.10
C GLY A 9 14.48 10.23 1.60
N MET A 10 14.45 11.29 0.80
CA MET A 10 13.91 12.57 1.22
C MET A 10 12.58 12.90 0.54
N ILE A 11 11.80 13.73 1.22
CA ILE A 11 10.52 14.24 0.73
C ILE A 11 10.75 15.57 0.03
N LEU A 12 10.35 15.67 -1.24
CA LEU A 12 10.30 16.92 -1.98
C LEU A 12 9.02 17.69 -1.65
N SER A 13 9.17 18.95 -1.27
CA SER A 13 8.04 19.84 -1.03
C SER A 13 8.37 21.27 -1.44
N THR A 14 7.35 22.13 -1.47
CA THR A 14 7.54 23.56 -1.72
C THR A 14 8.28 24.21 -0.56
N GLY A 15 9.20 25.10 -0.88
CA GLY A 15 9.95 25.93 0.07
C GLY A 15 9.65 27.42 -0.10
N VAL A 16 10.11 28.23 0.84
CA VAL A 16 10.00 29.68 0.74
C VAL A 16 11.19 30.19 -0.09
N SER A 17 10.90 30.92 -1.17
CA SER A 17 11.90 31.56 -1.99
C SER A 17 12.65 32.64 -1.15
N GLY A 18 14.00 32.55 -1.14
CA GLY A 18 14.84 33.54 -0.45
C GLY A 18 15.09 33.28 1.05
N ALA A 19 14.70 32.14 1.60
CA ALA A 19 15.14 31.74 2.94
C ALA A 19 16.67 31.65 2.97
N ALA A 20 17.31 32.50 3.76
CA ALA A 20 18.76 32.73 3.74
C ALA A 20 19.59 31.57 4.29
N THR A 21 18.97 30.61 4.96
CA THR A 21 19.62 29.41 5.49
C THR A 21 18.71 28.20 5.36
N PRO A 22 19.12 27.16 4.63
CA PRO A 22 18.46 25.88 4.76
C PRO A 22 18.61 25.42 6.22
N SER A 23 17.50 25.00 6.83
CA SER A 23 17.56 24.31 8.13
C SER A 23 18.55 23.15 8.05
N PRO A 24 19.29 22.81 9.12
CA PRO A 24 20.15 21.64 9.13
C PRO A 24 19.37 20.42 8.67
N GLY A 25 19.78 19.79 7.57
CA GLY A 25 19.07 18.68 6.92
C GLY A 25 18.18 19.05 5.74
N ALA A 26 17.98 20.34 5.44
CA ALA A 26 17.40 20.76 4.17
C ALA A 26 18.50 20.86 3.11
N ASP A 27 18.44 20.03 2.08
CA ASP A 27 19.31 20.18 0.92
C ASP A 27 18.50 20.84 -0.20
N THR A 28 18.91 22.05 -0.56
CA THR A 28 18.35 22.74 -1.73
C THR A 28 19.02 22.10 -2.94
N GLY A 29 18.30 21.20 -3.61
CA GLY A 29 18.79 20.60 -4.86
C GLY A 29 19.34 21.70 -5.77
N LYS A 30 20.46 21.43 -6.43
CA LYS A 30 21.03 22.28 -7.48
C LYS A 30 20.18 22.19 -8.75
N GLY A 31 18.86 22.35 -8.64
CA GLY A 31 17.95 22.54 -9.73
C GLY A 31 17.49 23.97 -9.77
N GLU A 32 17.16 24.47 -10.92
CA GLU A 32 16.83 25.88 -11.19
C GLU A 32 15.61 26.43 -10.45
N SER A 33 14.91 25.62 -9.63
CA SER A 33 13.76 26.04 -8.85
C SER A 33 14.14 26.24 -7.37
N LYS A 34 14.36 27.49 -6.98
CA LYS A 34 14.55 27.92 -5.59
C LYS A 34 13.31 27.74 -4.70
N ASN A 35 12.24 27.14 -5.24
CA ASN A 35 10.93 27.04 -4.60
C ASN A 35 10.65 25.64 -4.05
N TYR A 36 11.58 24.69 -4.18
CA TYR A 36 11.44 23.33 -3.69
C TYR A 36 12.61 22.94 -2.80
N VAL A 37 12.31 22.16 -1.77
CA VAL A 37 13.29 21.66 -0.81
C VAL A 37 13.09 20.17 -0.59
N TYR A 38 14.19 19.46 -0.34
CA TYR A 38 14.18 18.08 0.11
C TYR A 38 14.39 18.03 1.63
N MET A 39 13.46 17.37 2.33
CA MET A 39 13.51 17.23 3.79
C MET A 39 13.18 15.81 4.21
N GLN A 40 13.67 15.40 5.38
CA GLN A 40 13.35 14.12 6.01
C GLN A 40 13.09 14.33 7.50
N GLY A 41 12.29 13.46 8.08
CA GLY A 41 11.97 13.46 9.51
C GLY A 41 10.50 13.23 9.79
N THR A 42 10.18 13.08 11.06
CA THR A 42 8.80 12.87 11.54
C THR A 42 7.87 14.03 11.17
N SER A 43 8.42 15.26 11.10
CA SER A 43 7.69 16.45 10.66
C SER A 43 7.22 16.37 9.21
N MET A 44 7.90 15.59 8.36
CA MET A 44 7.51 15.33 6.97
C MET A 44 6.57 14.14 6.88
N ALA A 45 6.70 13.16 7.76
CA ALA A 45 5.81 12.00 7.83
C ALA A 45 4.38 12.39 8.28
N CYS A 46 4.25 13.27 9.25
CA CYS A 46 2.96 13.70 9.79
C CYS A 46 1.98 14.23 8.71
N PRO A 47 2.34 15.21 7.86
CA PRO A 47 1.43 15.71 6.82
C PRO A 47 1.09 14.66 5.76
N HIS A 48 1.96 13.65 5.52
CA HIS A 48 1.61 12.53 4.63
C HIS A 48 0.44 11.73 5.20
N VAL A 49 0.49 11.38 6.47
CA VAL A 49 -0.61 10.68 7.15
C VAL A 49 -1.88 11.53 7.12
N SER A 50 -1.77 12.83 7.41
CA SER A 50 -2.91 13.77 7.35
C SER A 50 -3.51 13.85 5.96
N GLY A 51 -2.67 13.88 4.92
CA GLY A 51 -3.11 13.87 3.51
C GLY A 51 -3.84 12.58 3.14
N VAL A 52 -3.34 11.43 3.57
CA VAL A 52 -4.00 10.13 3.35
C VAL A 52 -5.36 10.09 4.05
N VAL A 53 -5.46 10.59 5.29
CA VAL A 53 -6.74 10.68 6.01
C VAL A 53 -7.72 11.61 5.29
N ALA A 54 -7.27 12.78 4.83
CA ALA A 54 -8.11 13.71 4.06
C ALA A 54 -8.62 13.07 2.76
N LEU A 55 -7.77 12.32 2.06
CA LEU A 55 -8.16 11.54 0.88
C LEU A 55 -9.23 10.50 1.23
N GLY A 56 -9.04 9.77 2.33
CA GLY A 56 -10.00 8.77 2.81
C GLY A 56 -11.36 9.38 3.16
N ILE A 57 -11.39 10.52 3.85
CA ILE A 57 -12.64 11.24 4.18
C ILE A 57 -13.35 11.67 2.89
N SER A 58 -12.60 12.21 1.92
CA SER A 58 -13.17 12.61 0.63
C SER A 58 -13.74 11.42 -0.13
N TYR A 59 -13.03 10.29 -0.12
CA TYR A 59 -13.49 9.06 -0.76
C TYR A 59 -14.72 8.46 -0.09
N ALA A 60 -14.75 8.38 1.25
CA ALA A 60 -15.90 7.94 2.01
C ALA A 60 -17.15 8.75 1.66
N LYS A 61 -17.01 10.10 1.62
CA LYS A 61 -18.09 10.99 1.20
C LYS A 61 -18.57 10.70 -0.23
N LYS A 62 -17.63 10.46 -1.17
CA LYS A 62 -17.95 10.13 -2.57
C LYS A 62 -18.79 8.86 -2.69
N ILE A 63 -18.50 7.84 -1.89
CA ILE A 63 -19.24 6.56 -1.91
C ILE A 63 -20.41 6.51 -0.91
N GLY A 64 -20.80 7.65 -0.32
CA GLY A 64 -21.94 7.77 0.58
C GLY A 64 -21.75 7.15 1.97
N LYS A 65 -20.52 6.84 2.36
CA LYS A 65 -20.19 6.31 3.69
C LYS A 65 -19.83 7.43 4.67
N LYS A 66 -20.18 7.22 5.93
CA LYS A 66 -19.83 8.11 7.04
C LYS A 66 -19.14 7.30 8.12
N PHE A 67 -18.04 7.83 8.64
CA PHE A 67 -17.25 7.24 9.72
C PHE A 67 -17.07 8.27 10.82
N THR A 68 -17.06 7.83 12.04
CA THR A 68 -16.58 8.61 13.19
C THR A 68 -15.07 8.76 13.10
N ARG A 69 -14.50 9.68 13.91
CA ARG A 69 -13.03 9.83 14.02
C ARG A 69 -12.37 8.53 14.41
N ASP A 70 -12.94 7.81 15.37
CA ASP A 70 -12.32 6.60 15.93
C ASP A 70 -12.38 5.42 14.94
N GLU A 71 -13.47 5.27 14.19
CA GLU A 71 -13.58 4.31 13.09
C GLU A 71 -12.57 4.62 11.98
N MET A 72 -12.44 5.87 11.57
CA MET A 72 -11.48 6.28 10.54
C MET A 72 -10.03 6.03 10.99
N THR A 73 -9.73 6.31 12.28
CA THR A 73 -8.42 6.02 12.86
C THR A 73 -8.15 4.51 12.88
N SER A 74 -9.12 3.71 13.28
CA SER A 74 -8.99 2.24 13.30
C SER A 74 -8.75 1.67 11.90
N LEU A 75 -9.50 2.14 10.91
CA LEU A 75 -9.30 1.75 9.50
C LEU A 75 -7.91 2.11 9.00
N LEU A 76 -7.43 3.32 9.31
CA LEU A 76 -6.08 3.75 8.92
C LEU A 76 -5.01 2.85 9.53
N LEU A 77 -5.07 2.63 10.85
CA LEU A 77 -4.07 1.87 11.59
C LEU A 77 -4.04 0.38 11.22
N SER A 78 -5.16 -0.17 10.74
CA SER A 78 -5.27 -1.57 10.30
C SER A 78 -4.93 -1.79 8.83
N SER A 79 -4.89 -0.73 8.00
CA SER A 79 -4.67 -0.81 6.56
C SER A 79 -3.23 -0.45 6.14
N VAL A 80 -2.28 -0.66 7.01
CA VAL A 80 -0.86 -0.36 6.80
C VAL A 80 -0.07 -1.54 6.24
N ASN A 81 1.17 -1.30 5.83
CA ASN A 81 2.14 -2.35 5.54
C ASN A 81 2.95 -2.64 6.80
N ASP A 82 2.99 -3.91 7.21
CA ASP A 82 3.74 -4.34 8.37
C ASP A 82 5.23 -4.06 8.19
N LEU A 83 5.81 -3.24 9.07
CA LEU A 83 7.24 -2.91 9.07
C LEU A 83 8.09 -3.97 9.78
N ASP A 84 7.52 -4.68 10.73
CA ASP A 84 8.26 -5.69 11.47
C ASP A 84 8.66 -6.88 10.60
N SER A 85 7.83 -7.24 9.61
CA SER A 85 8.16 -8.25 8.61
C SER A 85 9.39 -7.87 7.75
N PHE A 86 9.69 -6.57 7.65
CA PHE A 86 10.86 -6.04 6.94
C PHE A 86 12.08 -5.83 7.84
N ASN A 87 11.94 -6.02 9.15
CA ASN A 87 13.06 -5.93 10.07
C ASN A 87 13.79 -7.27 10.16
N PRO A 88 14.96 -7.43 9.52
CA PRO A 88 15.68 -8.70 9.53
C PRO A 88 16.22 -9.06 10.93
N GLY A 89 16.13 -8.12 11.89
CA GLY A 89 16.82 -8.25 13.17
C GLY A 89 18.35 -8.10 13.05
N GLY A 90 19.05 -8.55 14.08
CA GLY A 90 20.50 -8.47 14.11
C GLY A 90 21.04 -7.04 14.30
N THR A 91 22.31 -6.85 13.96
CA THR A 91 23.00 -5.58 14.16
C THR A 91 23.20 -4.85 12.83
N ARG A 92 22.96 -3.55 12.83
CA ARG A 92 23.16 -2.67 11.68
C ARG A 92 24.13 -1.56 12.00
N ASP A 93 25.08 -1.30 11.11
CA ASP A 93 26.00 -0.17 11.22
C ASP A 93 25.28 1.12 10.82
N TYR A 94 25.43 2.13 11.64
CA TYR A 94 24.84 3.44 11.46
C TYR A 94 25.88 4.53 11.71
N VAL A 95 25.91 5.55 10.86
CA VAL A 95 26.76 6.73 11.06
C VAL A 95 25.94 7.82 11.78
N LYS A 96 26.22 8.01 13.04
CA LYS A 96 25.65 9.08 13.84
C LYS A 96 26.42 10.37 13.56
N ASN A 97 25.70 11.43 13.21
CA ASN A 97 26.25 12.77 13.12
C ASN A 97 26.00 13.47 14.45
N ASN A 98 27.03 13.87 15.15
CA ASN A 98 26.94 14.60 16.41
C ASN A 98 26.75 16.10 16.13
N LEU A 99 26.24 16.84 17.15
CA LEU A 99 25.98 18.27 17.04
C LEU A 99 27.27 19.12 16.83
N ASP A 100 28.41 18.61 17.22
CA ASP A 100 29.74 19.22 17.01
C ASP A 100 30.31 18.97 15.60
N GLY A 101 29.55 18.31 14.72
CA GLY A 101 29.96 17.95 13.36
C GLY A 101 30.80 16.69 13.25
N THR A 102 31.12 16.02 14.35
CA THR A 102 31.83 14.73 14.32
C THR A 102 30.91 13.61 13.90
N LYS A 103 31.50 12.55 13.35
CA LYS A 103 30.78 11.33 12.92
C LYS A 103 31.24 10.16 13.76
N GLU A 104 30.28 9.38 14.22
CA GLU A 104 30.51 8.19 15.01
C GLU A 104 29.85 6.98 14.33
N ASN A 105 30.60 5.89 14.14
CA ASN A 105 30.02 4.63 13.69
C ASN A 105 29.41 3.93 14.91
N VAL A 106 28.11 3.73 14.87
CA VAL A 106 27.33 3.09 15.95
C VAL A 106 26.69 1.82 15.41
N GLN A 107 26.74 0.77 16.19
CA GLN A 107 25.98 -0.45 15.93
C GLN A 107 24.63 -0.39 16.60
N ILE A 108 23.57 -0.61 15.83
CA ILE A 108 22.19 -0.63 16.30
C ILE A 108 21.69 -2.08 16.27
N ASP A 109 21.25 -2.58 17.40
CA ASP A 109 20.51 -3.84 17.49
C ASP A 109 19.08 -3.64 17.01
N MET A 110 18.77 -4.14 15.83
CA MET A 110 17.45 -4.01 15.19
C MET A 110 16.38 -4.84 15.89
N ASN A 111 16.74 -5.86 16.68
CA ASN A 111 15.75 -6.64 17.43
C ASN A 111 15.01 -5.79 18.47
N ARG A 112 15.66 -4.75 18.98
CA ARG A 112 15.06 -3.83 19.97
C ARG A 112 13.87 -3.04 19.42
N TYR A 113 13.74 -2.93 18.10
CA TYR A 113 12.70 -2.14 17.42
C TYR A 113 11.53 -2.98 16.94
N LYS A 114 11.58 -4.31 17.06
CA LYS A 114 10.45 -5.18 16.76
C LYS A 114 9.26 -4.83 17.66
N GLY A 115 8.08 -4.63 17.05
CA GLY A 115 6.87 -4.20 17.76
C GLY A 115 6.87 -2.74 18.23
N GLN A 116 7.90 -1.95 17.89
CA GLN A 116 8.03 -0.55 18.32
C GLN A 116 7.92 0.48 17.19
N MET A 117 7.64 0.02 15.97
CA MET A 117 7.52 0.87 14.79
C MET A 117 6.05 1.24 14.46
N GLY A 118 5.18 1.31 15.47
CA GLY A 118 3.76 1.54 15.31
C GLY A 118 3.06 0.34 14.66
N THR A 119 1.94 0.57 14.01
CA THR A 119 1.19 -0.49 13.31
C THR A 119 1.74 -0.79 11.93
N GLY A 120 2.59 0.08 11.36
CA GLY A 120 3.21 -0.12 10.05
C GLY A 120 3.36 1.16 9.23
N ALA A 121 3.78 1.00 7.98
CA ALA A 121 3.87 2.10 7.03
C ALA A 121 2.51 2.38 6.39
N VAL A 122 2.13 3.66 6.31
CA VAL A 122 0.88 4.09 5.71
C VAL A 122 0.80 3.66 4.23
N ASP A 123 -0.36 3.14 3.83
CA ASP A 123 -0.68 2.78 2.46
C ASP A 123 -2.04 3.38 2.09
N ALA A 124 -2.01 4.40 1.25
CA ALA A 124 -3.23 5.11 0.86
C ALA A 124 -4.23 4.21 0.13
N TRP A 125 -3.75 3.31 -0.73
CA TRP A 125 -4.63 2.40 -1.46
C TRP A 125 -5.32 1.40 -0.53
N LYS A 126 -4.56 0.73 0.34
CA LYS A 126 -5.14 -0.17 1.35
C LYS A 126 -6.17 0.53 2.21
N PHE A 127 -5.90 1.78 2.60
CA PHE A 127 -6.82 2.58 3.39
C PHE A 127 -8.12 2.87 2.64
N LEU A 128 -8.05 3.27 1.36
CA LEU A 128 -9.25 3.48 0.54
C LEU A 128 -10.05 2.18 0.37
N MET A 129 -9.36 1.06 0.16
CA MET A 129 -10.03 -0.25 0.05
C MET A 129 -10.66 -0.68 1.38
N ALA A 130 -10.03 -0.37 2.51
CA ALA A 130 -10.61 -0.61 3.83
C ALA A 130 -11.88 0.21 4.06
N ILE A 131 -11.90 1.49 3.64
CA ILE A 131 -13.10 2.36 3.66
C ILE A 131 -14.20 1.77 2.77
N GLU A 132 -13.85 1.26 1.60
CA GLU A 132 -14.78 0.60 0.67
C GLU A 132 -15.27 -0.75 1.21
N GLY A 133 -14.47 -1.43 1.99
CA GLY A 133 -14.71 -2.79 2.46
C GLY A 133 -14.22 -3.87 1.48
N THR A 134 -13.33 -3.49 0.57
CA THR A 134 -12.74 -4.37 -0.44
C THR A 134 -11.40 -4.94 0.06
N PRO A 135 -11.20 -6.27 0.11
CA PRO A 135 -9.91 -6.86 0.46
C PRO A 135 -8.82 -6.42 -0.52
N SER A 136 -7.63 -6.15 -0.01
CA SER A 136 -6.48 -5.76 -0.82
C SER A 136 -5.32 -6.73 -0.65
N VAL A 137 -4.76 -7.19 -1.76
CA VAL A 137 -3.64 -8.15 -1.81
C VAL A 137 -2.49 -7.55 -2.60
N MET A 138 -1.25 -7.80 -2.14
CA MET A 138 -0.04 -7.34 -2.82
C MET A 138 0.53 -8.42 -3.73
N ALA A 139 0.93 -8.03 -4.94
CA ALA A 139 1.59 -8.87 -5.93
C ALA A 139 2.98 -8.33 -6.26
N ALA A 140 3.95 -9.21 -6.49
CA ALA A 140 5.23 -8.84 -7.08
C ALA A 140 5.11 -8.79 -8.61
N VAL A 141 5.69 -7.77 -9.22
CA VAL A 141 5.74 -7.65 -10.68
C VAL A 141 6.60 -8.77 -11.26
N GLY A 142 6.09 -9.46 -12.30
CA GLY A 142 6.77 -10.57 -12.97
C GLY A 142 6.67 -11.91 -12.23
N GLU A 143 5.98 -11.96 -11.09
CA GLU A 143 5.73 -13.20 -10.37
C GLU A 143 4.26 -13.61 -10.51
N LYS A 144 4.01 -14.92 -10.69
CA LYS A 144 2.67 -15.48 -10.65
C LYS A 144 2.21 -15.58 -9.20
N MET A 145 1.17 -14.83 -8.87
CA MET A 145 0.55 -14.85 -7.55
C MET A 145 -0.66 -15.77 -7.53
N GLN A 146 -0.82 -16.52 -6.44
CA GLN A 146 -2.00 -17.33 -6.14
C GLN A 146 -2.67 -16.81 -4.89
N ILE A 147 -3.94 -16.42 -5.00
CA ILE A 147 -4.78 -15.94 -3.90
C ILE A 147 -5.76 -17.03 -3.54
N ASP A 148 -5.67 -17.50 -2.31
CA ASP A 148 -6.62 -18.48 -1.76
C ASP A 148 -7.99 -17.82 -1.56
N LEU A 149 -8.95 -18.19 -2.41
CA LEU A 149 -10.29 -17.62 -2.38
C LEU A 149 -11.13 -18.07 -1.19
N SER A 150 -10.78 -19.17 -0.52
CA SER A 150 -11.50 -19.61 0.68
C SER A 150 -11.49 -18.60 1.81
N LYS A 151 -10.50 -17.69 1.80
CA LYS A 151 -10.38 -16.58 2.76
C LYS A 151 -11.37 -15.43 2.49
N TYR A 152 -11.92 -15.37 1.29
CA TYR A 152 -12.72 -14.23 0.83
C TYR A 152 -14.11 -14.62 0.36
N CYS A 153 -14.29 -15.87 -0.08
CA CYS A 153 -15.49 -16.37 -0.73
C CYS A 153 -15.91 -17.72 -0.12
N ASN A 154 -17.17 -18.10 -0.28
CA ASN A 154 -17.65 -19.41 0.15
C ASN A 154 -17.04 -20.51 -0.72
N PRO A 155 -16.24 -21.46 -0.16
CA PRO A 155 -15.55 -22.48 -0.94
C PRO A 155 -16.48 -23.51 -1.62
N SER A 156 -17.76 -23.54 -1.26
CA SER A 156 -18.75 -24.47 -1.84
C SER A 156 -19.36 -23.95 -3.14
N LEU A 157 -19.02 -22.75 -3.59
CA LEU A 157 -19.54 -22.15 -4.82
C LEU A 157 -18.50 -22.15 -5.92
N GLU A 158 -18.98 -22.27 -7.16
CA GLU A 158 -18.15 -22.05 -8.35
C GLU A 158 -18.12 -20.57 -8.68
N TYR A 159 -16.94 -20.05 -8.99
CA TYR A 159 -16.72 -18.64 -9.24
C TYR A 159 -16.21 -18.37 -10.64
N GLN A 160 -16.69 -17.28 -11.21
CA GLN A 160 -16.18 -16.65 -12.41
C GLN A 160 -15.38 -15.40 -11.98
N VAL A 161 -14.37 -15.07 -12.77
CA VAL A 161 -13.56 -13.87 -12.55
C VAL A 161 -13.68 -12.94 -13.74
N SER A 162 -13.75 -11.67 -13.47
CA SER A 162 -13.69 -10.61 -14.48
C SER A 162 -12.84 -9.43 -13.96
N ILE A 163 -12.30 -8.67 -14.90
CA ILE A 163 -11.50 -7.48 -14.61
C ILE A 163 -11.84 -6.41 -15.66
N ASP A 164 -11.93 -5.17 -15.23
CA ASP A 164 -12.14 -4.04 -16.13
C ASP A 164 -10.85 -3.65 -16.87
N ASP A 165 -10.99 -3.02 -18.05
CA ASP A 165 -9.86 -2.65 -18.91
C ASP A 165 -8.89 -1.69 -18.23
N ALA A 166 -9.36 -0.79 -17.38
CA ALA A 166 -8.53 0.16 -16.66
C ALA A 166 -7.65 -0.55 -15.62
N SER A 167 -8.23 -1.47 -14.84
CA SER A 167 -7.50 -2.32 -13.90
C SER A 167 -6.49 -3.22 -14.60
N LYS A 168 -6.91 -3.85 -15.73
CA LYS A 168 -6.04 -4.68 -16.56
C LYS A 168 -4.83 -3.90 -17.08
N ALA A 169 -5.04 -2.72 -17.61
CA ALA A 169 -3.99 -1.84 -18.13
C ALA A 169 -3.06 -1.33 -17.01
N SER A 170 -3.62 -0.97 -15.85
CA SER A 170 -2.87 -0.49 -14.69
C SER A 170 -1.93 -1.57 -14.12
N LEU A 171 -2.40 -2.81 -14.02
CA LEU A 171 -1.62 -3.94 -13.54
C LEU A 171 -0.71 -4.54 -14.63
N GLY A 172 -0.94 -4.18 -15.90
CA GLY A 172 -0.20 -4.71 -17.05
C GLY A 172 -0.43 -6.19 -17.26
N LEU A 173 -1.67 -6.67 -17.12
CA LEU A 173 -1.99 -8.08 -17.31
C LEU A 173 -1.96 -8.44 -18.80
N ALA A 174 -1.17 -9.45 -19.16
CA ALA A 174 -1.12 -9.99 -20.52
C ALA A 174 -2.33 -10.88 -20.84
N SER A 175 -2.90 -11.52 -19.83
CA SER A 175 -4.10 -12.35 -19.90
C SER A 175 -5.03 -12.04 -18.73
N ASP A 176 -6.29 -12.41 -18.87
CA ASP A 176 -7.24 -12.28 -17.78
C ASP A 176 -6.87 -13.20 -16.62
N PRO A 177 -7.16 -12.78 -15.38
CA PRO A 177 -7.01 -13.63 -14.22
C PRO A 177 -7.85 -14.91 -14.36
N VAL A 178 -7.39 -16.01 -13.80
CA VAL A 178 -8.10 -17.29 -13.85
C VAL A 178 -8.25 -17.90 -12.47
N ILE A 179 -9.33 -18.63 -12.25
CA ILE A 179 -9.54 -19.41 -11.01
C ILE A 179 -9.24 -20.86 -11.30
N ARG A 180 -8.34 -21.47 -10.51
CA ARG A 180 -7.99 -22.88 -10.57
C ARG A 180 -7.91 -23.47 -9.17
N ASN A 181 -8.64 -24.54 -8.93
CA ASN A 181 -8.62 -25.26 -7.64
C ASN A 181 -8.87 -24.36 -6.42
N GLY A 182 -9.76 -23.37 -6.54
CA GLY A 182 -10.06 -22.41 -5.45
C GLY A 182 -9.03 -21.28 -5.28
N PHE A 183 -8.03 -21.19 -6.15
CA PHE A 183 -7.05 -20.12 -6.18
C PHE A 183 -7.27 -19.18 -7.36
N LEU A 184 -7.26 -17.90 -7.11
CA LEU A 184 -7.19 -16.87 -8.14
C LEU A 184 -5.73 -16.66 -8.53
N GLU A 185 -5.40 -16.87 -9.79
CA GLU A 185 -4.07 -16.70 -10.35
C GLU A 185 -3.98 -15.38 -11.11
N VAL A 186 -2.98 -14.58 -10.75
CA VAL A 186 -2.71 -13.26 -11.35
C VAL A 186 -1.22 -13.10 -11.58
N GLU A 187 -0.85 -12.52 -12.73
CA GLU A 187 0.53 -12.14 -13.03
C GLU A 187 0.56 -10.69 -13.51
N CYS A 188 1.15 -9.81 -12.70
CA CYS A 188 1.26 -8.38 -12.98
C CYS A 188 2.60 -8.06 -13.63
N SER A 189 2.61 -7.32 -14.74
CA SER A 189 3.84 -6.87 -15.41
C SER A 189 4.19 -5.41 -15.14
N LYS A 190 3.31 -4.66 -14.49
CA LYS A 190 3.50 -3.23 -14.14
C LYS A 190 3.24 -2.99 -12.67
N ILE A 191 3.90 -1.98 -12.13
CA ILE A 191 3.56 -1.39 -10.83
C ILE A 191 2.25 -0.64 -10.99
N GLY A 192 1.25 -0.97 -10.19
CA GLY A 192 -0.08 -0.37 -10.28
C GLY A 192 -1.05 -0.92 -9.26
N ALA A 193 -2.31 -0.59 -9.45
CA ALA A 193 -3.41 -1.11 -8.65
C ALA A 193 -4.65 -1.30 -9.53
N GLY A 194 -5.44 -2.31 -9.20
CA GLY A 194 -6.68 -2.61 -9.91
C GLY A 194 -7.60 -3.48 -9.07
N LYS A 195 -8.81 -3.69 -9.55
CA LYS A 195 -9.82 -4.51 -8.90
C LYS A 195 -10.21 -5.68 -9.79
N ILE A 196 -10.36 -6.84 -9.18
CA ILE A 196 -10.85 -8.06 -9.80
C ILE A 196 -12.21 -8.38 -9.19
N LEU A 197 -13.21 -8.58 -10.03
CA LEU A 197 -14.54 -8.99 -9.62
C LEU A 197 -14.63 -10.51 -9.69
N ILE A 198 -15.02 -11.12 -8.57
CA ILE A 198 -15.33 -12.53 -8.44
C ILE A 198 -16.83 -12.66 -8.27
N SER A 199 -17.47 -13.42 -9.11
CA SER A 199 -18.92 -13.62 -9.10
C SER A 199 -19.30 -15.09 -9.16
N SER A 200 -20.38 -15.44 -8.50
CA SER A 200 -21.00 -16.77 -8.58
C SER A 200 -22.50 -16.59 -8.82
N SER A 201 -23.01 -17.32 -9.76
CA SER A 201 -24.45 -17.50 -9.92
C SER A 201 -24.83 -18.84 -9.31
N VAL A 202 -25.57 -18.84 -8.23
CA VAL A 202 -26.23 -20.06 -7.75
C VAL A 202 -27.30 -20.43 -8.77
N GLY A 203 -27.11 -21.57 -9.43
CA GLY A 203 -27.89 -21.96 -10.58
C GLY A 203 -29.39 -21.96 -10.33
N LYS A 204 -30.15 -21.55 -11.34
CA LYS A 204 -31.55 -21.91 -11.46
C LYS A 204 -31.64 -23.42 -11.49
N ASP A 205 -32.38 -23.99 -10.57
CA ASP A 205 -32.92 -25.31 -10.74
C ASP A 205 -33.90 -25.24 -11.94
N PRO A 206 -33.62 -25.86 -13.09
CA PRO A 206 -34.47 -25.72 -14.27
C PRO A 206 -35.86 -26.35 -14.07
N GLU A 207 -36.10 -27.09 -12.99
CA GLU A 207 -37.35 -27.76 -12.70
C GLU A 207 -38.27 -27.04 -11.71
N LYS A 208 -37.85 -25.86 -11.17
CA LYS A 208 -38.73 -25.06 -10.30
C LYS A 208 -39.21 -23.80 -11.00
N GLU A 209 -40.47 -23.86 -11.46
CA GLU A 209 -41.24 -22.72 -12.00
C GLU A 209 -41.46 -21.57 -10.99
N ASP A 210 -41.15 -21.76 -9.74
CA ASP A 210 -41.30 -20.75 -8.69
C ASP A 210 -40.12 -19.82 -8.64
N GLY A 211 -40.31 -18.66 -9.24
CA GLY A 211 -39.38 -17.53 -9.44
C GLY A 211 -38.70 -16.96 -8.21
N ILE A 212 -38.07 -17.76 -7.37
CA ILE A 212 -37.15 -17.29 -6.35
C ILE A 212 -35.81 -17.00 -7.04
N GLY A 213 -35.52 -15.72 -7.18
CA GLY A 213 -34.42 -15.19 -7.95
C GLY A 213 -33.08 -15.88 -7.69
N SER A 214 -32.31 -16.06 -8.75
CA SER A 214 -30.91 -16.47 -8.68
C SER A 214 -30.17 -15.52 -7.75
N MET A 215 -29.70 -15.99 -6.59
CA MET A 215 -28.82 -15.21 -5.73
C MET A 215 -27.46 -15.13 -6.43
N SER A 216 -27.15 -13.98 -6.96
CA SER A 216 -25.80 -13.68 -7.44
C SER A 216 -24.94 -13.20 -6.28
N TYR A 217 -23.85 -13.87 -6.03
CA TYR A 217 -22.82 -13.40 -5.13
C TYR A 217 -21.73 -12.72 -5.95
N SER A 218 -21.31 -11.53 -5.52
CA SER A 218 -20.16 -10.87 -6.12
C SER A 218 -19.27 -10.26 -5.05
N ARG A 219 -17.96 -10.30 -5.27
CA ARG A 219 -16.98 -9.68 -4.39
C ARG A 219 -15.83 -9.11 -5.22
N GLU A 220 -15.42 -7.91 -4.89
CA GLU A 220 -14.21 -7.32 -5.42
C GLU A 220 -13.00 -7.68 -4.56
N ILE A 221 -11.87 -7.97 -5.21
CA ILE A 221 -10.56 -8.09 -4.59
C ILE A 221 -9.64 -7.07 -5.28
N SER A 222 -9.03 -6.22 -4.49
CA SER A 222 -8.04 -5.26 -4.97
C SER A 222 -6.66 -5.90 -5.04
N ILE A 223 -5.97 -5.69 -6.16
CA ILE A 223 -4.57 -6.08 -6.34
C ILE A 223 -3.72 -4.81 -6.37
N VAL A 224 -2.63 -4.82 -5.62
CA VAL A 224 -1.60 -3.78 -5.66
C VAL A 224 -0.28 -4.44 -6.07
N SER A 225 0.24 -4.10 -7.23
CA SER A 225 1.51 -4.65 -7.71
C SER A 225 2.68 -3.72 -7.36
N ARG A 226 3.79 -4.32 -6.96
CA ARG A 226 5.03 -3.65 -6.55
C ARG A 226 6.21 -4.32 -7.25
N PRO A 227 7.41 -3.68 -7.32
CA PRO A 227 8.59 -4.26 -7.96
C PRO A 227 8.96 -5.62 -7.35
N TYR A 228 8.74 -5.77 -6.07
CA TYR A 228 8.82 -7.04 -5.35
C TYR A 228 7.99 -6.96 -4.07
N VAL A 229 7.51 -8.09 -3.62
CA VAL A 229 6.95 -8.24 -2.27
C VAL A 229 8.09 -8.81 -1.42
N ALA A 230 8.61 -7.99 -0.52
CA ALA A 230 9.75 -8.40 0.29
C ALA A 230 9.39 -9.62 1.13
N LYS A 231 10.12 -10.70 0.93
CA LYS A 231 10.00 -11.93 1.74
C LYS A 231 10.86 -11.87 3.00
N ASN A 232 11.76 -10.92 3.10
CA ASN A 232 12.81 -10.84 4.14
C ASN A 232 13.34 -9.42 4.39
N GLY A 233 12.48 -8.42 4.39
CA GLY A 233 12.77 -7.12 4.97
C GLY A 233 13.71 -6.20 4.20
N GLY A 234 13.71 -6.25 2.88
CA GLY A 234 14.38 -5.21 2.08
C GLY A 234 13.60 -3.90 2.09
N TRP A 235 14.21 -2.84 2.57
CA TRP A 235 13.80 -1.48 2.25
C TRP A 235 14.31 -1.13 0.85
N LEU A 236 13.49 -0.45 0.09
CA LEU A 236 13.91 0.19 -1.16
C LEU A 236 15.04 1.19 -0.90
#